data_5aff6774e65e908483f19fd2260889f9
#
_entry.id   5aff6774e65e908483f19fd2260889f9
#
_cell.length_a   1.000
_cell.length_b   1.000
_cell.length_c   1.000
_cell.angle_alpha   90.00
_cell.angle_beta   90.00
_cell.angle_gamma   90.00
#
_symmetry.space_group_name_H-M   'P 1'
#
loop_
_entity.id
_entity.type
_entity.pdbx_description
1 polymer ?
#
loop_
_entity_poly.entity_id
_entity_poly.type
_entity_poly.pdbx_seq_one_letter_code
_entity_poly.pdbx_strand_id
1 'polypeptide(L)'
;MKTSFLNTVSSAVIAAALLFTPLATATFAAEANSNSTQFKTAQIDGLNIAYREAGDPANPTVLLLHGFPTSSHMFRNLIPELAENYHVIAPDYPGYGASDMPDAATYEYSFANTAAIITELLNQKNVDDYAVYLMDYGAPVGFRMFAENPERVSGFIIQNGNAYEEGLKEFWDPFKAYWADPSDVNGDQLRGFLGMDATKWQFTHGTQNPEAISPDNFWHVQYLLDRPGNQEVQLEMFLDYGTNVAEYPKWQALFREHQIPTLLMWGENDQIFPADGAHPYKRDLEDLEFHLLDTGHFALEEYGDEIAVQMVKFLDRIEN
;
A
#
# COMPACT_ATOMS: atom_id res chain seq x y z
N MET A 1 26.41 2.73 106.78
CA MET A 1 25.58 3.89 106.50
C MET A 1 25.74 4.31 105.02
N LYS A 2 24.75 4.29 104.27
CA LYS A 2 24.38 4.83 102.99
C LYS A 2 23.78 3.72 102.08
N THR A 3 22.51 3.67 102.11
CA THR A 3 21.61 2.91 101.27
C THR A 3 21.58 3.52 99.87
N SER A 4 21.73 2.68 98.87
CA SER A 4 21.57 3.08 97.47
C SER A 4 20.34 2.35 96.92
N PHE A 5 19.35 3.11 96.50
CA PHE A 5 18.17 2.59 95.75
C PHE A 5 18.49 2.44 94.31
N LEU A 6 18.28 1.25 93.77
CA LEU A 6 18.25 0.98 92.32
C LEU A 6 16.83 1.05 91.79
N ASN A 7 16.57 2.05 90.93
CA ASN A 7 15.34 2.15 90.14
C ASN A 7 15.51 1.28 88.91
N THR A 8 14.68 0.25 88.76
CA THR A 8 14.52 -0.52 87.50
C THR A 8 13.49 0.14 86.64
N VAL A 9 13.94 0.64 85.51
CA VAL A 9 13.02 1.12 84.42
C VAL A 9 12.76 -0.02 83.45
N SER A 10 11.50 -0.46 83.41
CA SER A 10 11.01 -1.43 82.43
C SER A 10 10.73 -0.71 81.11
N SER A 11 11.53 -1.02 80.10
CA SER A 11 11.26 -0.56 78.71
C SER A 11 10.31 -1.51 78.03
N ALA A 12 9.08 -1.06 77.81
CA ALA A 12 8.13 -1.77 76.93
C ALA A 12 8.47 -1.48 75.46
N VAL A 13 8.87 -2.53 74.72
CA VAL A 13 9.07 -2.46 73.28
C VAL A 13 7.73 -2.70 72.60
N ILE A 14 7.15 -1.67 72.00
CA ILE A 14 5.96 -1.77 71.14
C ILE A 14 6.46 -2.16 69.76
N ALA A 15 6.25 -3.43 69.37
CA ALA A 15 6.46 -3.89 67.98
C ALA A 15 5.29 -3.43 67.13
N ALA A 16 5.49 -2.43 66.31
CA ALA A 16 4.53 -2.06 65.24
C ALA A 16 4.69 -3.01 64.04
N ALA A 17 3.75 -3.92 63.86
CA ALA A 17 3.67 -4.75 62.68
C ALA A 17 3.12 -3.92 61.52
N LEU A 18 4.00 -3.51 60.59
CA LEU A 18 3.62 -2.94 59.31
C LEU A 18 3.03 -4.04 58.44
N LEU A 19 1.72 -4.05 58.29
CA LEU A 19 1.00 -4.85 57.30
C LEU A 19 1.27 -4.25 55.89
N PHE A 20 2.25 -4.83 55.19
CA PHE A 20 2.39 -4.61 53.76
C PHE A 20 1.22 -5.29 53.02
N THR A 21 0.21 -4.56 52.65
CA THR A 21 -0.75 -4.99 51.60
C THR A 21 0.00 -4.94 50.26
N PRO A 22 0.08 -6.03 49.47
CA PRO A 22 0.61 -5.90 48.13
C PRO A 22 -0.34 -5.05 47.31
N LEU A 23 0.17 -3.92 46.82
CA LEU A 23 -0.50 -3.13 45.78
C LEU A 23 -0.55 -4.03 44.55
N ALA A 24 -1.75 -4.53 44.20
CA ALA A 24 -1.97 -5.19 42.94
C ALA A 24 -1.68 -4.14 41.85
N THR A 25 -0.52 -4.23 41.19
CA THR A 25 -0.25 -3.54 39.94
C THR A 25 -1.24 -4.10 38.91
N ALA A 26 -2.35 -3.42 38.71
CA ALA A 26 -3.17 -3.63 37.53
C ALA A 26 -2.27 -3.28 36.33
N THR A 27 -1.73 -4.31 35.68
CA THR A 27 -1.21 -4.19 34.34
C THR A 27 -2.40 -3.83 33.46
N PHE A 28 -2.55 -2.56 33.15
CA PHE A 28 -3.32 -2.13 31.99
C PHE A 28 -2.54 -2.67 30.79
N ALA A 29 -2.84 -3.89 30.36
CA ALA A 29 -2.64 -4.25 28.95
C ALA A 29 -3.58 -3.30 28.22
N ALA A 30 -3.04 -2.28 27.59
CA ALA A 30 -3.79 -1.56 26.57
C ALA A 30 -4.18 -2.66 25.57
N GLU A 31 -5.46 -2.98 25.47
CA GLU A 31 -5.97 -3.74 24.34
C GLU A 31 -5.48 -2.98 23.14
N ALA A 32 -4.62 -3.61 22.34
CA ALA A 32 -4.16 -2.99 21.11
C ALA A 32 -5.43 -2.71 20.30
N ASN A 33 -5.73 -1.42 20.08
CA ASN A 33 -6.87 -1.04 19.29
C ASN A 33 -6.62 -1.64 17.88
N SER A 34 -7.37 -2.67 17.52
CA SER A 34 -7.23 -3.39 16.24
C SER A 34 -7.29 -2.43 15.06
N ASN A 35 -7.98 -1.30 15.22
CA ASN A 35 -8.12 -0.26 14.19
C ASN A 35 -6.87 0.63 14.04
N SER A 36 -5.89 0.56 14.96
CA SER A 36 -4.65 1.30 14.81
C SER A 36 -3.72 0.62 13.81
N THR A 37 -3.18 1.39 12.86
CA THR A 37 -2.22 0.89 11.89
C THR A 37 -0.98 0.33 12.58
N GLN A 38 -0.66 -0.94 12.32
CA GLN A 38 0.55 -1.62 12.75
C GLN A 38 1.55 -1.68 11.60
N PHE A 39 2.83 -1.49 11.91
CA PHE A 39 3.94 -1.58 10.95
C PHE A 39 4.66 -2.91 11.20
N LYS A 40 4.58 -3.79 10.23
CA LYS A 40 5.03 -5.18 10.35
C LYS A 40 6.02 -5.55 9.24
N THR A 41 6.67 -6.68 9.40
CA THR A 41 7.60 -7.25 8.41
C THR A 41 7.37 -8.75 8.33
N ALA A 42 7.33 -9.27 7.11
CA ALA A 42 7.32 -10.71 6.82
C ALA A 42 8.61 -11.11 6.12
N GLN A 43 9.08 -12.34 6.38
CA GLN A 43 10.20 -12.94 5.64
C GLN A 43 9.65 -13.74 4.46
N ILE A 44 9.96 -13.31 3.24
CA ILE A 44 9.50 -13.94 2.01
C ILE A 44 10.70 -14.07 1.06
N ASP A 45 11.04 -15.27 0.67
CA ASP A 45 12.15 -15.57 -0.25
C ASP A 45 13.49 -14.93 0.18
N GLY A 46 13.70 -14.83 1.51
CA GLY A 46 14.91 -14.24 2.09
C GLY A 46 14.89 -12.71 2.19
N LEU A 47 13.80 -12.06 1.77
CA LEU A 47 13.61 -10.62 1.89
C LEU A 47 12.74 -10.25 3.10
N ASN A 48 13.02 -9.11 3.70
CA ASN A 48 12.14 -8.44 4.64
C ASN A 48 11.12 -7.61 3.84
N ILE A 49 9.88 -8.05 3.82
CA ILE A 49 8.77 -7.34 3.18
C ILE A 49 8.00 -6.58 4.26
N ALA A 50 8.12 -5.25 4.24
CA ALA A 50 7.39 -4.39 5.15
C ALA A 50 5.93 -4.23 4.69
N TYR A 51 5.02 -4.13 5.64
CA TYR A 51 3.61 -3.87 5.36
C TYR A 51 2.92 -3.16 6.52
N ARG A 52 1.85 -2.46 6.20
CA ARG A 52 0.92 -1.91 7.17
C ARG A 52 -0.26 -2.85 7.30
N GLU A 53 -0.72 -3.06 8.52
CA GLU A 53 -1.88 -3.89 8.82
C GLU A 53 -2.76 -3.21 9.87
N ALA A 54 -4.08 -3.24 9.68
CA ALA A 54 -5.05 -2.71 10.61
C ALA A 54 -6.39 -3.46 10.50
N GLY A 55 -7.26 -3.30 11.49
CA GLY A 55 -8.53 -3.99 11.57
C GLY A 55 -8.45 -5.39 12.17
N ASP A 56 -9.61 -6.01 12.38
CA ASP A 56 -9.70 -7.37 12.92
C ASP A 56 -9.41 -8.38 11.79
N PRO A 57 -8.45 -9.30 11.94
CA PRO A 57 -8.17 -10.35 10.95
C PRO A 57 -9.36 -11.30 10.66
N ALA A 58 -10.41 -11.28 11.48
CA ALA A 58 -11.63 -12.04 11.25
C ALA A 58 -12.61 -11.35 10.28
N ASN A 59 -12.38 -10.07 9.98
CA ASN A 59 -13.18 -9.32 9.00
C ASN A 59 -12.74 -9.61 7.57
N PRO A 60 -13.58 -9.32 6.55
CA PRO A 60 -13.20 -9.38 5.14
C PRO A 60 -11.92 -8.57 4.87
N THR A 61 -11.03 -9.12 4.03
CA THR A 61 -9.72 -8.51 3.79
C THR A 61 -9.74 -7.55 2.62
N VAL A 62 -9.11 -6.39 2.79
CA VAL A 62 -8.82 -5.41 1.73
C VAL A 62 -7.30 -5.29 1.57
N LEU A 63 -6.81 -5.72 0.40
CA LEU A 63 -5.42 -5.56 0.00
C LEU A 63 -5.22 -4.23 -0.73
N LEU A 64 -4.28 -3.40 -0.28
CA LEU A 64 -3.99 -2.10 -0.88
C LEU A 64 -2.64 -2.13 -1.60
N LEU A 65 -2.65 -2.11 -2.93
CA LEU A 65 -1.48 -2.18 -3.78
C LEU A 65 -1.10 -0.80 -4.32
N HIS A 66 0.07 -0.31 -3.90
CA HIS A 66 0.58 1.01 -4.26
C HIS A 66 1.21 1.04 -5.66
N GLY A 67 1.45 2.25 -6.16
CA GLY A 67 2.13 2.50 -7.42
C GLY A 67 3.48 3.20 -7.27
N PHE A 68 4.13 3.43 -8.42
CA PHE A 68 5.33 4.24 -8.53
C PHE A 68 5.01 5.74 -8.31
N PRO A 69 5.86 6.51 -7.64
CA PRO A 69 7.07 6.11 -6.92
C PRO A 69 6.84 5.91 -5.41
N THR A 70 5.60 5.59 -5.01
CA THR A 70 5.17 5.57 -3.60
C THR A 70 5.47 4.24 -2.88
N SER A 71 4.75 4.04 -1.80
CA SER A 71 4.75 2.83 -0.95
C SER A 71 3.41 2.73 -0.24
N SER A 72 3.25 1.80 0.68
CA SER A 72 2.08 1.74 1.56
C SER A 72 1.79 3.05 2.31
N HIS A 73 2.75 3.98 2.32
CA HIS A 73 2.57 5.32 2.90
C HIS A 73 1.43 6.12 2.24
N MET A 74 1.16 5.89 0.95
CA MET A 74 0.06 6.58 0.26
C MET A 74 -1.30 6.28 0.89
N PHE A 75 -1.45 5.12 1.53
CA PHE A 75 -2.70 4.68 2.18
C PHE A 75 -2.82 5.08 3.65
N ARG A 76 -1.90 5.90 4.19
CA ARG A 76 -1.82 6.27 5.61
C ARG A 76 -3.12 6.83 6.19
N ASN A 77 -3.87 7.60 5.39
CA ASN A 77 -5.14 8.19 5.78
C ASN A 77 -6.34 7.26 5.47
N LEU A 78 -6.24 6.42 4.46
CA LEU A 78 -7.29 5.48 4.06
C LEU A 78 -7.39 4.26 4.99
N ILE A 79 -6.25 3.74 5.46
CA ILE A 79 -6.22 2.54 6.31
C ILE A 79 -7.08 2.69 7.57
N PRO A 80 -7.02 3.79 8.35
CA PRO A 80 -7.85 3.94 9.55
C PRO A 80 -9.35 3.91 9.25
N GLU A 81 -9.78 4.49 8.14
CA GLU A 81 -11.19 4.54 7.72
C GLU A 81 -11.75 3.14 7.39
N LEU A 82 -10.94 2.32 6.73
CA LEU A 82 -11.33 0.94 6.38
C LEU A 82 -11.23 -0.01 7.57
N ALA A 83 -10.28 0.21 8.47
CA ALA A 83 -9.99 -0.70 9.59
C ALA A 83 -11.12 -0.81 10.62
N GLU A 84 -12.14 0.05 10.56
CA GLU A 84 -13.33 -0.06 11.41
C GLU A 84 -14.15 -1.33 11.12
N ASN A 85 -14.18 -1.75 9.83
CA ASN A 85 -15.02 -2.86 9.38
C ASN A 85 -14.26 -3.94 8.62
N TYR A 86 -13.03 -3.68 8.18
CA TYR A 86 -12.25 -4.56 7.30
C TYR A 86 -10.87 -4.86 7.89
N HIS A 87 -10.32 -6.02 7.55
CA HIS A 87 -8.91 -6.34 7.74
C HIS A 87 -8.12 -5.76 6.58
N VAL A 88 -7.23 -4.80 6.84
CA VAL A 88 -6.49 -4.06 5.81
C VAL A 88 -5.04 -4.46 5.80
N ILE A 89 -4.52 -4.81 4.62
CA ILE A 89 -3.11 -5.14 4.39
C ILE A 89 -2.58 -4.25 3.25
N ALA A 90 -1.51 -3.49 3.52
CA ALA A 90 -0.86 -2.62 2.55
C ALA A 90 0.66 -2.90 2.54
N PRO A 91 1.16 -3.74 1.63
CA PRO A 91 2.58 -4.07 1.53
C PRO A 91 3.40 -2.97 0.85
N ASP A 92 4.69 -2.92 1.15
CA ASP A 92 5.72 -2.26 0.36
C ASP A 92 6.38 -3.31 -0.55
N TYR A 93 6.49 -3.05 -1.84
CA TYR A 93 7.17 -3.98 -2.77
C TYR A 93 8.68 -4.03 -2.52
N PRO A 94 9.40 -5.07 -2.96
CA PRO A 94 10.86 -5.05 -3.00
C PRO A 94 11.38 -3.80 -3.70
N GLY A 95 12.32 -3.08 -3.09
CA GLY A 95 12.84 -1.81 -3.63
C GLY A 95 12.02 -0.57 -3.25
N TYR A 96 10.85 -0.73 -2.62
CA TYR A 96 9.95 0.37 -2.23
C TYR A 96 9.78 0.43 -0.71
N GLY A 97 9.36 1.61 -0.23
CA GLY A 97 9.03 1.82 1.18
C GLY A 97 10.12 1.36 2.14
N ALA A 98 9.72 0.59 3.13
CA ALA A 98 10.59 0.00 4.15
C ALA A 98 10.97 -1.47 3.85
N SER A 99 10.56 -2.02 2.70
CA SER A 99 10.98 -3.34 2.26
C SER A 99 12.45 -3.36 1.84
N ASP A 100 13.05 -4.56 1.86
CA ASP A 100 14.41 -4.77 1.39
C ASP A 100 14.55 -4.37 -0.09
N MET A 101 15.74 -3.89 -0.41
CA MET A 101 16.12 -3.48 -1.76
C MET A 101 17.44 -4.19 -2.11
N PRO A 102 17.38 -5.47 -2.55
CA PRO A 102 18.55 -6.18 -3.03
C PRO A 102 19.18 -5.50 -4.26
N ASP A 103 20.45 -5.79 -4.50
CA ASP A 103 21.17 -5.26 -5.65
C ASP A 103 20.51 -5.73 -6.96
N ALA A 104 20.15 -4.79 -7.83
CA ALA A 104 19.54 -5.04 -9.13
C ALA A 104 20.39 -5.96 -10.02
N ALA A 105 21.71 -5.99 -9.84
CA ALA A 105 22.58 -6.91 -10.58
C ALA A 105 22.38 -8.40 -10.19
N THR A 106 21.71 -8.69 -9.08
CA THR A 106 21.56 -10.05 -8.53
C THR A 106 20.12 -10.44 -8.21
N TYR A 107 19.19 -9.50 -8.28
CA TYR A 107 17.78 -9.71 -8.00
C TYR A 107 16.94 -9.22 -9.18
N GLU A 108 15.97 -10.02 -9.61
CA GLU A 108 15.06 -9.68 -10.71
C GLU A 108 13.90 -8.83 -10.19
N TYR A 109 13.91 -7.55 -10.52
CA TYR A 109 12.80 -6.65 -10.25
C TYR A 109 11.80 -6.74 -11.41
N SER A 110 10.70 -7.46 -11.18
CA SER A 110 9.62 -7.61 -12.15
C SER A 110 8.24 -7.57 -11.49
N PHE A 111 7.21 -7.24 -12.27
CA PHE A 111 5.82 -7.30 -11.81
C PHE A 111 5.39 -8.72 -11.46
N ALA A 112 5.89 -9.71 -12.19
CA ALA A 112 5.61 -11.12 -11.92
C ALA A 112 6.20 -11.56 -10.57
N ASN A 113 7.46 -11.22 -10.29
CA ASN A 113 8.10 -11.54 -9.02
C ASN A 113 7.45 -10.78 -7.85
N THR A 114 7.09 -9.52 -8.05
CA THR A 114 6.36 -8.72 -7.06
C THR A 114 5.01 -9.36 -6.73
N ALA A 115 4.24 -9.79 -7.75
CA ALA A 115 2.96 -10.48 -7.54
C ALA A 115 3.12 -11.78 -6.75
N ALA A 116 4.16 -12.57 -7.04
CA ALA A 116 4.47 -13.79 -6.30
C ALA A 116 4.78 -13.51 -4.82
N ILE A 117 5.59 -12.50 -4.52
CA ILE A 117 5.92 -12.08 -3.15
C ILE A 117 4.67 -11.63 -2.40
N ILE A 118 3.80 -10.82 -3.00
CA ILE A 118 2.57 -10.37 -2.35
C ILE A 118 1.59 -11.54 -2.14
N THR A 119 1.50 -12.46 -3.10
CA THR A 119 0.70 -13.68 -2.93
C THR A 119 1.20 -14.51 -1.74
N GLU A 120 2.52 -14.67 -1.60
CA GLU A 120 3.10 -15.39 -0.48
C GLU A 120 2.89 -14.67 0.87
N LEU A 121 2.91 -13.33 0.90
CA LEU A 121 2.53 -12.56 2.08
C LEU A 121 1.11 -12.90 2.53
N LEU A 122 0.15 -12.92 1.61
CA LEU A 122 -1.24 -13.27 1.91
C LEU A 122 -1.36 -14.72 2.40
N ASN A 123 -0.62 -15.67 1.80
CA ASN A 123 -0.58 -17.06 2.23
C ASN A 123 -0.08 -17.20 3.67
N GLN A 124 1.02 -16.51 4.03
CA GLN A 124 1.54 -16.49 5.41
C GLN A 124 0.56 -15.86 6.42
N LYS A 125 -0.31 -14.97 5.94
CA LYS A 125 -1.36 -14.35 6.74
C LYS A 125 -2.65 -15.18 6.80
N ASN A 126 -2.73 -16.31 6.07
CA ASN A 126 -3.92 -17.15 5.90
C ASN A 126 -5.11 -16.34 5.34
N VAL A 127 -4.85 -15.44 4.40
CA VAL A 127 -5.87 -14.69 3.67
C VAL A 127 -6.19 -15.47 2.41
N ASP A 128 -7.37 -16.08 2.35
CA ASP A 128 -7.80 -16.91 1.22
C ASP A 128 -8.52 -16.10 0.13
N ASP A 129 -9.28 -15.07 0.54
CA ASP A 129 -10.03 -14.16 -0.34
C ASP A 129 -9.85 -12.70 0.10
N TYR A 130 -9.96 -11.78 -0.86
CA TYR A 130 -9.76 -10.35 -0.62
C TYR A 130 -10.36 -9.47 -1.72
N ALA A 131 -10.84 -8.29 -1.35
CA ALA A 131 -10.99 -7.19 -2.29
C ALA A 131 -9.64 -6.48 -2.46
N VAL A 132 -9.32 -5.97 -3.67
CA VAL A 132 -8.02 -5.38 -3.93
C VAL A 132 -8.11 -3.98 -4.51
N TYR A 133 -7.36 -3.06 -3.90
CA TYR A 133 -7.14 -1.71 -4.42
C TYR A 133 -5.92 -1.70 -5.34
N LEU A 134 -6.10 -1.16 -6.54
CA LEU A 134 -5.16 -1.22 -7.64
C LEU A 134 -4.83 0.20 -8.11
N MET A 135 -3.65 0.70 -7.78
CA MET A 135 -3.17 2.01 -8.23
C MET A 135 -1.86 1.88 -8.97
N ASP A 136 -1.78 2.42 -10.19
CA ASP A 136 -0.55 2.47 -11.00
C ASP A 136 0.12 1.09 -11.11
N TYR A 137 1.32 0.86 -10.56
CA TYR A 137 1.98 -0.46 -10.50
C TYR A 137 1.18 -1.51 -9.73
N GLY A 138 0.32 -1.09 -8.81
CA GLY A 138 -0.59 -2.00 -8.13
C GLY A 138 -1.53 -2.73 -9.09
N ALA A 139 -1.90 -2.12 -10.22
CA ALA A 139 -2.75 -2.75 -11.21
C ALA A 139 -2.07 -3.97 -11.89
N PRO A 140 -0.90 -3.87 -12.53
CA PRO A 140 -0.25 -5.04 -13.10
C PRO A 140 0.18 -6.09 -12.06
N VAL A 141 0.47 -5.71 -10.81
CA VAL A 141 0.70 -6.66 -9.71
C VAL A 141 -0.59 -7.42 -9.40
N GLY A 142 -1.69 -6.70 -9.10
CA GLY A 142 -2.96 -7.31 -8.72
C GLY A 142 -3.61 -8.10 -9.86
N PHE A 143 -3.51 -7.64 -11.11
CA PHE A 143 -4.04 -8.39 -12.26
C PHE A 143 -3.26 -9.68 -12.54
N ARG A 144 -1.95 -9.74 -12.23
CA ARG A 144 -1.20 -11.01 -12.27
C ARG A 144 -1.67 -11.96 -11.17
N MET A 145 -1.84 -11.47 -9.94
CA MET A 145 -2.38 -12.26 -8.84
C MET A 145 -3.78 -12.81 -9.16
N PHE A 146 -4.65 -11.97 -9.73
CA PHE A 146 -5.96 -12.36 -10.22
C PHE A 146 -5.89 -13.41 -11.33
N ALA A 147 -4.98 -13.24 -12.29
CA ALA A 147 -4.84 -14.18 -13.42
C ALA A 147 -4.35 -15.57 -13.00
N GLU A 148 -3.68 -15.69 -11.86
CA GLU A 148 -3.24 -16.97 -11.28
C GLU A 148 -4.33 -17.63 -10.43
N ASN A 149 -5.09 -16.83 -9.65
CA ASN A 149 -6.10 -17.34 -8.71
C ASN A 149 -7.33 -16.41 -8.70
N PRO A 150 -8.17 -16.44 -9.76
CA PRO A 150 -9.32 -15.53 -9.88
C PRO A 150 -10.33 -15.64 -8.73
N GLU A 151 -10.47 -16.85 -8.17
CA GLU A 151 -11.41 -17.14 -7.08
C GLU A 151 -11.05 -16.46 -5.76
N ARG A 152 -9.83 -15.95 -5.62
CA ARG A 152 -9.40 -15.24 -4.40
C ARG A 152 -9.81 -13.76 -4.40
N VAL A 153 -10.23 -13.21 -5.53
CA VAL A 153 -10.54 -11.78 -5.66
C VAL A 153 -12.03 -11.56 -5.61
N SER A 154 -12.53 -10.98 -4.52
CA SER A 154 -13.96 -10.67 -4.32
C SER A 154 -14.39 -9.35 -4.99
N GLY A 155 -13.47 -8.40 -5.18
CA GLY A 155 -13.76 -7.10 -5.79
C GLY A 155 -12.51 -6.34 -6.21
N PHE A 156 -12.65 -5.53 -7.26
CA PHE A 156 -11.62 -4.56 -7.66
C PHE A 156 -12.00 -3.14 -7.24
N ILE A 157 -11.03 -2.42 -6.68
CA ILE A 157 -11.09 -0.97 -6.50
C ILE A 157 -9.94 -0.39 -7.33
N ILE A 158 -10.24 0.27 -8.44
CA ILE A 158 -9.24 0.71 -9.42
C ILE A 158 -9.11 2.23 -9.39
N GLN A 159 -7.93 2.71 -9.04
CA GLN A 159 -7.57 4.12 -9.08
C GLN A 159 -6.38 4.31 -10.02
N ASN A 160 -6.60 4.90 -11.19
CA ASN A 160 -5.57 5.12 -12.21
C ASN A 160 -4.71 3.88 -12.48
N GLY A 161 -5.34 2.70 -12.48
CA GLY A 161 -4.75 1.40 -12.73
C GLY A 161 -5.06 0.92 -14.15
N ASN A 162 -4.06 0.86 -15.03
CA ASN A 162 -4.25 0.64 -16.45
C ASN A 162 -4.16 -0.85 -16.84
N ALA A 163 -5.09 -1.29 -17.71
CA ALA A 163 -5.10 -2.62 -18.35
C ALA A 163 -5.44 -2.55 -19.85
N TYR A 164 -5.28 -1.38 -20.46
CA TYR A 164 -5.65 -1.13 -21.87
C TYR A 164 -4.62 -0.26 -22.56
N GLU A 165 -4.36 -0.55 -23.84
CA GLU A 165 -3.43 0.26 -24.66
C GLU A 165 -3.89 1.70 -24.81
N GLU A 166 -5.22 1.95 -24.77
CA GLU A 166 -5.81 3.27 -24.84
C GLU A 166 -5.31 4.23 -23.75
N GLY A 167 -4.88 3.71 -22.60
CA GLY A 167 -4.30 4.48 -21.50
C GLY A 167 -2.82 4.83 -21.66
N LEU A 168 -2.14 4.32 -22.69
CA LEU A 168 -0.72 4.54 -22.92
C LEU A 168 -0.50 5.59 -24.03
N LYS A 169 -0.68 6.86 -23.70
CA LYS A 169 -0.53 7.99 -24.63
C LYS A 169 0.94 8.47 -24.72
N GLU A 170 1.13 9.72 -25.11
CA GLU A 170 2.44 10.33 -25.41
C GLU A 170 3.40 10.32 -24.22
N PHE A 171 2.88 10.38 -22.99
CA PHE A 171 3.71 10.25 -21.77
C PHE A 171 4.57 8.97 -21.82
N TRP A 172 4.04 7.90 -22.39
CA TRP A 172 4.69 6.59 -22.45
C TRP A 172 5.68 6.42 -23.62
N ASP A 173 5.82 7.41 -24.51
CA ASP A 173 6.69 7.28 -25.68
C ASP A 173 8.17 6.99 -25.32
N PRO A 174 8.80 7.66 -24.33
CA PRO A 174 10.16 7.30 -23.93
C PRO A 174 10.24 5.91 -23.28
N PHE A 175 9.21 5.46 -22.57
CA PHE A 175 9.15 4.11 -22.02
C PHE A 175 9.04 3.07 -23.15
N LYS A 176 8.16 3.29 -24.12
CA LYS A 176 8.02 2.44 -25.32
C LYS A 176 9.33 2.33 -26.11
N ALA A 177 10.07 3.43 -26.21
CA ALA A 177 11.40 3.43 -26.82
C ALA A 177 12.38 2.56 -26.03
N TYR A 178 12.35 2.62 -24.70
CA TYR A 178 13.20 1.81 -23.83
C TYR A 178 12.81 0.32 -23.88
N TRP A 179 11.51 -0.01 -23.98
CA TRP A 179 11.06 -1.41 -24.17
C TRP A 179 11.53 -1.99 -25.50
N ALA A 180 11.55 -1.18 -26.57
CA ALA A 180 11.98 -1.60 -27.88
C ALA A 180 13.51 -1.76 -28.01
N ASP A 181 14.26 -0.91 -27.30
CA ASP A 181 15.72 -0.90 -27.27
C ASP A 181 16.21 -0.52 -25.86
N PRO A 182 16.49 -1.53 -24.99
CA PRO A 182 16.92 -1.32 -23.60
C PRO A 182 18.38 -0.88 -23.50
N SER A 183 18.79 0.10 -24.33
CA SER A 183 20.11 0.69 -24.30
C SER A 183 20.25 1.72 -23.16
N ASP A 184 21.48 1.97 -22.72
CA ASP A 184 21.79 3.01 -21.73
C ASP A 184 21.27 4.38 -22.16
N VAL A 185 21.27 4.68 -23.47
CA VAL A 185 20.78 5.96 -24.01
C VAL A 185 19.29 6.15 -23.73
N ASN A 186 18.48 5.13 -23.94
CA ASN A 186 17.04 5.18 -23.66
C ASN A 186 16.76 5.13 -22.16
N GLY A 187 17.50 4.32 -21.39
CA GLY A 187 17.40 4.26 -19.94
C GLY A 187 17.74 5.59 -19.27
N ASP A 188 18.80 6.26 -19.71
CA ASP A 188 19.22 7.56 -19.17
C ASP A 188 18.16 8.65 -19.37
N GLN A 189 17.37 8.59 -20.45
CA GLN A 189 16.24 9.52 -20.64
C GLN A 189 15.16 9.34 -19.55
N LEU A 190 14.97 8.11 -19.05
CA LEU A 190 13.99 7.82 -18.01
C LEU A 190 14.44 8.23 -16.61
N ARG A 191 15.75 8.42 -16.37
CA ARG A 191 16.25 8.89 -15.06
C ARG A 191 15.68 10.26 -14.67
N GLY A 192 15.25 11.07 -15.65
CA GLY A 192 14.55 12.33 -15.39
C GLY A 192 13.24 12.17 -14.58
N PHE A 193 12.56 11.02 -14.69
CA PHE A 193 11.35 10.71 -13.93
C PHE A 193 11.63 10.34 -12.46
N LEU A 194 12.90 10.17 -12.07
CA LEU A 194 13.31 9.77 -10.72
C LEU A 194 13.73 10.96 -9.84
N GLY A 195 13.69 12.18 -10.37
CA GLY A 195 14.08 13.38 -9.63
C GLY A 195 12.90 14.08 -8.95
N MET A 196 13.23 14.95 -7.96
CA MET A 196 12.25 15.68 -7.15
C MET A 196 11.19 16.43 -7.96
N ASP A 197 11.57 17.06 -9.08
CA ASP A 197 10.63 17.82 -9.90
C ASP A 197 9.57 16.90 -10.53
N ALA A 198 9.97 15.73 -11.01
CA ALA A 198 9.06 14.73 -11.54
C ALA A 198 8.18 14.11 -10.41
N THR A 199 8.78 13.80 -9.27
CA THR A 199 8.04 13.30 -8.11
C THR A 199 6.98 14.32 -7.67
N LYS A 200 7.36 15.59 -7.49
CA LYS A 200 6.40 16.64 -7.14
C LYS A 200 5.32 16.80 -8.21
N TRP A 201 5.70 16.78 -9.48
CA TRP A 201 4.75 16.90 -10.59
C TRP A 201 3.69 15.80 -10.55
N GLN A 202 4.06 14.55 -10.29
CA GLN A 202 3.11 13.44 -10.18
C GLN A 202 2.05 13.68 -9.08
N PHE A 203 2.43 14.30 -7.96
CA PHE A 203 1.51 14.59 -6.86
C PHE A 203 0.62 15.81 -7.11
N THR A 204 1.07 16.77 -7.89
CA THR A 204 0.42 18.10 -7.97
C THR A 204 -0.21 18.40 -9.34
N HIS A 205 0.19 17.66 -10.39
CA HIS A 205 -0.36 17.89 -11.72
C HIS A 205 -1.77 17.34 -11.82
N GLY A 206 -2.67 18.14 -12.38
CA GLY A 206 -4.08 17.79 -12.55
C GLY A 206 -4.95 17.95 -11.31
N THR A 207 -4.36 18.27 -10.14
CA THR A 207 -5.12 18.55 -8.91
C THR A 207 -5.81 19.91 -8.97
N GLN A 208 -6.96 20.03 -8.29
CA GLN A 208 -7.71 21.29 -8.18
C GLN A 208 -6.97 22.30 -7.31
N ASN A 209 -6.33 21.83 -6.24
CA ASN A 209 -5.60 22.67 -5.29
C ASN A 209 -4.21 22.10 -4.99
N PRO A 210 -3.24 22.31 -5.90
CA PRO A 210 -1.87 21.79 -5.73
C PRO A 210 -1.16 22.33 -4.47
N GLU A 211 -1.59 23.48 -3.93
CA GLU A 211 -1.04 24.04 -2.69
C GLU A 211 -1.55 23.32 -1.43
N ALA A 212 -2.64 22.57 -1.51
CA ALA A 212 -3.15 21.74 -0.42
C ALA A 212 -2.44 20.39 -0.33
N ILE A 213 -1.74 19.96 -1.37
CA ILE A 213 -0.97 18.70 -1.35
C ILE A 213 0.25 18.87 -0.44
N SER A 214 0.30 18.04 0.62
CA SER A 214 1.39 18.14 1.60
C SER A 214 2.76 17.87 0.94
N PRO A 215 3.73 18.77 1.12
CA PRO A 215 5.09 18.54 0.63
C PRO A 215 5.76 17.32 1.28
N ASP A 216 5.33 16.91 2.48
CA ASP A 216 5.87 15.74 3.16
C ASP A 216 5.71 14.46 2.32
N ASN A 217 4.66 14.39 1.49
CA ASN A 217 4.39 13.23 0.64
C ASN A 217 5.50 13.03 -0.40
N PHE A 218 5.76 14.05 -1.22
CA PHE A 218 6.78 13.92 -2.27
C PHE A 218 8.21 14.03 -1.71
N TRP A 219 8.42 14.64 -0.56
CA TRP A 219 9.73 14.61 0.11
C TRP A 219 10.04 13.22 0.67
N HIS A 220 9.04 12.57 1.29
CA HIS A 220 9.19 11.20 1.78
C HIS A 220 9.49 10.22 0.62
N VAL A 221 8.74 10.33 -0.47
CA VAL A 221 8.93 9.52 -1.67
C VAL A 221 10.31 9.74 -2.25
N GLN A 222 10.74 11.00 -2.45
CA GLN A 222 12.04 11.32 -3.02
C GLN A 222 13.18 10.81 -2.14
N TYR A 223 13.06 10.94 -0.82
CA TYR A 223 14.06 10.38 0.10
C TYR A 223 14.29 8.87 -0.12
N LEU A 224 13.22 8.14 -0.42
CA LEU A 224 13.30 6.70 -0.72
C LEU A 224 13.85 6.43 -2.12
N LEU A 225 13.50 7.23 -3.12
CA LEU A 225 14.05 7.14 -4.47
C LEU A 225 15.56 7.45 -4.53
N ASP A 226 16.04 8.35 -3.68
CA ASP A 226 17.44 8.74 -3.61
C ASP A 226 18.33 7.70 -2.89
N ARG A 227 17.77 6.57 -2.44
CA ARG A 227 18.58 5.49 -1.87
C ARG A 227 19.61 4.99 -2.89
N PRO A 228 20.86 4.76 -2.48
CA PRO A 228 21.90 4.22 -3.38
C PRO A 228 21.45 2.93 -4.07
N GLY A 229 21.54 2.88 -5.40
CA GLY A 229 21.12 1.73 -6.22
C GLY A 229 19.64 1.74 -6.62
N ASN A 230 18.79 2.62 -6.06
CA ASN A 230 17.36 2.61 -6.38
C ASN A 230 17.06 3.03 -7.82
N GLN A 231 17.89 3.89 -8.42
CA GLN A 231 17.69 4.28 -9.83
C GLN A 231 17.74 3.08 -10.78
N GLU A 232 18.64 2.14 -10.54
CA GLU A 232 18.75 0.89 -11.31
C GLU A 232 17.51 0.00 -11.09
N VAL A 233 17.03 -0.13 -9.85
CA VAL A 233 15.80 -0.82 -9.53
C VAL A 233 14.62 -0.23 -10.32
N GLN A 234 14.51 1.10 -10.35
CA GLN A 234 13.41 1.75 -11.07
C GLN A 234 13.53 1.58 -12.59
N LEU A 235 14.74 1.62 -13.16
CA LEU A 235 14.94 1.36 -14.58
C LEU A 235 14.57 -0.07 -14.96
N GLU A 236 14.86 -1.08 -14.13
CA GLU A 236 14.40 -2.44 -14.35
C GLU A 236 12.88 -2.53 -14.33
N MET A 237 12.21 -1.91 -13.35
CA MET A 237 10.75 -1.88 -13.29
C MET A 237 10.13 -1.11 -14.46
N PHE A 238 10.76 -0.02 -14.93
CA PHE A 238 10.33 0.69 -16.13
C PHE A 238 10.45 -0.18 -17.38
N LEU A 239 11.53 -0.96 -17.50
CA LEU A 239 11.71 -1.92 -18.60
C LEU A 239 10.69 -3.04 -18.53
N ASP A 240 10.52 -3.66 -17.35
CA ASP A 240 9.58 -4.77 -17.15
C ASP A 240 8.12 -4.35 -17.34
N TYR A 241 7.79 -3.03 -17.21
CA TYR A 241 6.44 -2.56 -17.49
C TYR A 241 5.97 -2.91 -18.91
N GLY A 242 6.86 -3.00 -19.88
CA GLY A 242 6.54 -3.46 -21.23
C GLY A 242 5.90 -4.85 -21.28
N THR A 243 6.22 -5.73 -20.32
CA THR A 243 5.62 -7.07 -20.22
C THR A 243 4.14 -7.02 -19.87
N ASN A 244 3.69 -5.95 -19.17
CA ASN A 244 2.29 -5.79 -18.80
C ASN A 244 1.40 -5.59 -20.01
N VAL A 245 1.88 -4.82 -21.01
CA VAL A 245 1.13 -4.57 -22.25
C VAL A 245 0.83 -5.88 -22.99
N ALA A 246 1.77 -6.81 -22.98
CA ALA A 246 1.57 -8.15 -23.57
C ALA A 246 0.51 -8.97 -22.80
N GLU A 247 0.31 -8.73 -21.52
CA GLU A 247 -0.68 -9.41 -20.68
C GLU A 247 -2.10 -8.79 -20.76
N TYR A 248 -2.26 -7.56 -21.26
CA TYR A 248 -3.55 -6.87 -21.33
C TYR A 248 -4.67 -7.71 -21.97
N PRO A 249 -4.46 -8.36 -23.14
CA PRO A 249 -5.52 -9.17 -23.74
C PRO A 249 -5.96 -10.34 -22.85
N LYS A 250 -5.05 -10.94 -22.08
CA LYS A 250 -5.35 -12.02 -21.14
C LYS A 250 -6.16 -11.49 -19.96
N TRP A 251 -5.76 -10.36 -19.35
CA TRP A 251 -6.51 -9.75 -18.24
C TRP A 251 -7.91 -9.34 -18.68
N GLN A 252 -8.06 -8.69 -19.82
CA GLN A 252 -9.35 -8.31 -20.39
C GLN A 252 -10.25 -9.53 -20.64
N ALA A 253 -9.69 -10.67 -21.09
CA ALA A 253 -10.45 -11.90 -21.25
C ALA A 253 -10.95 -12.43 -19.90
N LEU A 254 -10.10 -12.40 -18.86
CA LEU A 254 -10.47 -12.80 -17.50
C LEU A 254 -11.50 -11.85 -16.87
N PHE A 255 -11.44 -10.55 -17.14
CA PHE A 255 -12.48 -9.59 -16.70
C PHE A 255 -13.85 -9.99 -17.27
N ARG A 256 -13.93 -10.32 -18.57
CA ARG A 256 -15.18 -10.78 -19.21
C ARG A 256 -15.66 -12.14 -18.71
N GLU A 257 -14.73 -13.03 -18.35
CA GLU A 257 -15.05 -14.38 -17.89
C GLU A 257 -15.58 -14.36 -16.44
N HIS A 258 -14.90 -13.63 -15.54
CA HIS A 258 -15.18 -13.70 -14.11
C HIS A 258 -16.14 -12.62 -13.61
N GLN A 259 -16.27 -11.50 -14.36
CA GLN A 259 -17.19 -10.40 -14.02
C GLN A 259 -17.08 -9.93 -12.56
N ILE A 260 -15.82 -9.71 -12.11
CA ILE A 260 -15.56 -9.27 -10.74
C ILE A 260 -16.20 -7.90 -10.50
N PRO A 261 -17.02 -7.72 -9.43
CA PRO A 261 -17.55 -6.42 -9.05
C PRO A 261 -16.43 -5.38 -8.95
N THR A 262 -16.63 -4.23 -9.54
CA THR A 262 -15.56 -3.24 -9.68
C THR A 262 -16.03 -1.84 -9.32
N LEU A 263 -15.28 -1.18 -8.44
CA LEU A 263 -15.35 0.26 -8.21
C LEU A 263 -14.15 0.92 -8.90
N LEU A 264 -14.41 1.75 -9.89
CA LEU A 264 -13.37 2.51 -10.58
C LEU A 264 -13.50 3.98 -10.20
N MET A 265 -12.43 4.54 -9.63
CA MET A 265 -12.31 5.95 -9.26
C MET A 265 -11.03 6.50 -9.87
N TRP A 266 -11.16 7.32 -10.90
CA TRP A 266 -10.04 7.70 -11.74
C TRP A 266 -9.87 9.21 -11.77
N GLY A 267 -8.65 9.70 -11.47
CA GLY A 267 -8.30 11.10 -11.66
C GLY A 267 -8.27 11.42 -13.16
N GLU A 268 -9.28 12.18 -13.64
CA GLU A 268 -9.47 12.42 -15.07
C GLU A 268 -8.39 13.30 -15.71
N ASN A 269 -7.67 14.08 -14.88
CA ASN A 269 -6.60 14.97 -15.32
C ASN A 269 -5.22 14.30 -15.30
N ASP A 270 -5.15 13.01 -15.03
CA ASP A 270 -3.90 12.24 -15.04
C ASP A 270 -3.32 12.16 -16.45
N GLN A 271 -2.05 12.56 -16.59
CA GLN A 271 -1.31 12.45 -17.86
C GLN A 271 -0.49 11.16 -17.96
N ILE A 272 -0.26 10.46 -16.84
CA ILE A 272 0.42 9.17 -16.82
C ILE A 272 -0.53 8.10 -17.36
N PHE A 273 -1.71 8.00 -16.76
CA PHE A 273 -2.80 7.15 -17.23
C PHE A 273 -4.05 7.99 -17.44
N PRO A 274 -4.20 8.62 -18.62
CA PRO A 274 -5.38 9.44 -18.92
C PRO A 274 -6.66 8.60 -18.90
N ALA A 275 -7.80 9.30 -18.73
CA ALA A 275 -9.13 8.68 -18.65
C ALA A 275 -9.49 7.79 -19.85
N ASP A 276 -8.77 7.94 -20.98
CA ASP A 276 -8.82 6.99 -22.12
C ASP A 276 -8.56 5.53 -21.68
N GLY A 277 -7.75 5.31 -20.64
CA GLY A 277 -7.49 3.98 -20.07
C GLY A 277 -8.60 3.49 -19.13
N ALA A 278 -9.39 4.41 -18.55
CA ALA A 278 -10.51 4.08 -17.69
C ALA A 278 -11.76 3.61 -18.48
N HIS A 279 -12.07 4.29 -19.57
CA HIS A 279 -13.29 4.02 -20.34
C HIS A 279 -13.43 2.59 -20.86
N PRO A 280 -12.35 1.92 -21.32
CA PRO A 280 -12.44 0.55 -21.84
C PRO A 280 -12.91 -0.50 -20.83
N TYR A 281 -12.74 -0.29 -19.51
CA TYR A 281 -13.28 -1.21 -18.51
C TYR A 281 -14.80 -1.45 -18.67
N LYS A 282 -15.55 -0.45 -19.18
CA LYS A 282 -16.99 -0.57 -19.49
C LYS A 282 -17.32 -1.60 -20.57
N ARG A 283 -16.34 -2.03 -21.36
CA ARG A 283 -16.54 -3.06 -22.38
C ARG A 283 -16.49 -4.47 -21.81
N ASP A 284 -15.72 -4.62 -20.71
CA ASP A 284 -15.31 -5.93 -20.21
C ASP A 284 -15.95 -6.26 -18.85
N LEU A 285 -16.48 -5.26 -18.12
CA LEU A 285 -17.08 -5.41 -16.80
C LEU A 285 -18.54 -4.87 -16.80
N GLU A 286 -19.48 -5.70 -16.36
CA GLU A 286 -20.91 -5.37 -16.27
C GLU A 286 -21.26 -4.72 -14.92
N ASP A 287 -20.73 -5.25 -13.82
CA ASP A 287 -20.90 -4.69 -12.46
C ASP A 287 -19.77 -3.70 -12.17
N LEU A 288 -19.87 -2.52 -12.80
CA LEU A 288 -18.87 -1.46 -12.73
C LEU A 288 -19.46 -0.14 -12.23
N GLU A 289 -19.06 0.27 -11.01
CA GLU A 289 -19.27 1.63 -10.52
C GLU A 289 -18.14 2.52 -11.06
N PHE A 290 -18.49 3.50 -11.89
CA PHE A 290 -17.51 4.28 -12.67
C PHE A 290 -17.55 5.76 -12.29
N HIS A 291 -16.45 6.27 -11.71
CA HIS A 291 -16.31 7.65 -11.26
C HIS A 291 -15.04 8.28 -11.86
N LEU A 292 -15.21 9.42 -12.54
CA LEU A 292 -14.10 10.30 -12.88
C LEU A 292 -14.04 11.42 -11.83
N LEU A 293 -12.87 11.62 -11.27
CA LEU A 293 -12.60 12.63 -10.24
C LEU A 293 -11.78 13.75 -10.87
N ASP A 294 -12.18 15.00 -10.61
CA ASP A 294 -11.48 16.18 -11.14
C ASP A 294 -10.14 16.41 -10.41
N THR A 295 -9.22 15.48 -10.58
CA THR A 295 -7.89 15.47 -9.95
C THR A 295 -6.89 14.73 -10.83
N GLY A 296 -5.61 14.72 -10.40
CA GLY A 296 -4.52 14.06 -11.09
C GLY A 296 -4.29 12.60 -10.67
N HIS A 297 -3.04 12.16 -10.81
CA HIS A 297 -2.62 10.77 -10.64
C HIS A 297 -2.81 10.24 -9.22
N PHE A 298 -2.50 11.02 -8.18
CA PHE A 298 -2.65 10.61 -6.78
C PHE A 298 -3.97 11.11 -6.18
N ALA A 299 -5.09 10.58 -6.69
CA ALA A 299 -6.43 10.99 -6.29
C ALA A 299 -6.67 10.91 -4.77
N LEU A 300 -6.04 9.98 -4.05
CA LEU A 300 -6.13 9.86 -2.59
C LEU A 300 -5.64 11.10 -1.83
N GLU A 301 -4.77 11.91 -2.41
CA GLU A 301 -4.24 13.10 -1.74
C GLU A 301 -5.26 14.25 -1.72
N GLU A 302 -6.20 14.29 -2.64
CA GLU A 302 -7.20 15.35 -2.75
C GLU A 302 -8.63 14.86 -2.47
N TYR A 303 -8.95 13.62 -2.87
CA TYR A 303 -10.28 13.01 -2.74
C TYR A 303 -10.32 11.83 -1.75
N GLY A 304 -9.36 11.74 -0.83
CA GLY A 304 -9.20 10.60 0.08
C GLY A 304 -10.48 10.26 0.86
N ASP A 305 -11.16 11.26 1.43
CA ASP A 305 -12.39 11.06 2.20
C ASP A 305 -13.54 10.54 1.32
N GLU A 306 -13.69 11.10 0.10
CA GLU A 306 -14.72 10.65 -0.85
C GLU A 306 -14.45 9.22 -1.32
N ILE A 307 -13.20 8.90 -1.63
CA ILE A 307 -12.76 7.56 -2.02
C ILE A 307 -13.04 6.58 -0.90
N ALA A 308 -12.70 6.89 0.36
CA ALA A 308 -12.97 6.05 1.51
C ALA A 308 -14.49 5.75 1.66
N VAL A 309 -15.34 6.77 1.55
CA VAL A 309 -16.80 6.61 1.62
C VAL A 309 -17.34 5.71 0.51
N GLN A 310 -16.86 5.88 -0.73
CA GLN A 310 -17.32 5.03 -1.85
C GLN A 310 -16.80 3.59 -1.70
N MET A 311 -15.54 3.42 -1.25
CA MET A 311 -14.98 2.09 -0.97
C MET A 311 -15.79 1.34 0.08
N VAL A 312 -16.13 1.96 1.21
CA VAL A 312 -16.92 1.31 2.27
C VAL A 312 -18.29 0.88 1.71
N LYS A 313 -18.99 1.75 0.97
CA LYS A 313 -20.27 1.38 0.35
C LYS A 313 -20.16 0.22 -0.64
N PHE A 314 -19.11 0.24 -1.46
CA PHE A 314 -18.85 -0.83 -2.42
C PHE A 314 -18.54 -2.14 -1.73
N LEU A 315 -17.64 -2.14 -0.75
CA LEU A 315 -17.24 -3.30 0.01
C LEU A 315 -18.42 -3.89 0.79
N ASP A 316 -19.24 -3.07 1.48
CA ASP A 316 -20.46 -3.52 2.16
C ASP A 316 -21.44 -4.19 1.18
N ARG A 317 -21.50 -3.74 -0.08
CA ARG A 317 -22.36 -4.31 -1.11
C ARG A 317 -21.91 -5.69 -1.57
N ILE A 318 -20.60 -5.89 -1.72
CA ILE A 318 -20.07 -7.16 -2.25
C ILE A 318 -19.89 -8.24 -1.19
N GLU A 319 -19.85 -7.87 0.09
CA GLU A 319 -19.70 -8.81 1.22
C GLU A 319 -21.06 -9.28 1.78
N ASN A 320 -22.21 -8.67 1.37
CA ASN A 320 -23.57 -9.04 1.77
C ASN A 320 -24.33 -9.73 0.63
#